data_78eb7f9ec6c9d5c4c69a28b3202399bb
#
_entry.id   78eb7f9ec6c9d5c4c69a28b3202399bb
#
_cell.length_a   1.000
_cell.length_b   1.000
_cell.length_c   1.000
_cell.angle_alpha   90.00
_cell.angle_beta   90.00
_cell.angle_gamma   90.00
#
_symmetry.space_group_name_H-M   'P 1'
#
loop_
_entity.id
_entity.type
_entity.pdbx_description
1 polymer ?
#
loop_
_entity_poly.entity_id
_entity_poly.type
_entity_poly.pdbx_seq_one_letter_code
_entity_poly.pdbx_strand_id
1 'polypeptide(L)'
;GGNRAREFEMRLQGASYEEVARAGGGIVSTVSATRAADEQTLLDAALIRADALIAEGVGTVEIKSGYGLDIETELKMLRVARAVGAQRPLRVVTSFLGAHAVPKGKTADAYIDEVCIPALEAAHEAELVDAVDGFCEGIAFDATQIARVFDRAAALGLPVKLHAEQLSNMGGTALAASHGALSADHVEFATEADARALKAAGSVAVLLPGAFYTLHETQKPPVTAFRAAGVPMAVATDWNPGSSPMGSLLLAMNMGCTLFGLTPAEALAGTTCHAARALGLKD
;
A
#
# COMPACT_ATOMS: atom_id res chain seq x y z
N GLY A 1 6.86 -4.20 10.07
CA GLY A 1 7.91 -3.67 10.30
C GLY A 1 9.35 -3.96 9.98
N GLY A 2 10.26 -4.13 10.78
CA GLY A 2 11.68 -4.25 10.54
C GLY A 2 12.40 -2.90 10.49
N ASN A 3 13.72 -2.98 10.37
CA ASN A 3 14.61 -1.83 10.27
C ASN A 3 15.53 -2.01 9.06
N ARG A 4 15.47 -1.09 8.11
CA ARG A 4 16.25 -1.11 6.86
C ARG A 4 17.22 0.05 6.76
N ALA A 5 17.60 0.67 7.89
CA ALA A 5 18.54 1.81 7.92
C ALA A 5 19.88 1.46 7.26
N ARG A 6 20.40 0.23 7.48
CA ARG A 6 21.64 -0.23 6.85
C ARG A 6 21.55 -0.29 5.34
N GLU A 7 20.41 -0.72 4.79
CA GLU A 7 20.21 -0.74 3.33
C GLU A 7 20.14 0.68 2.77
N PHE A 8 19.50 1.58 3.50
CA PHE A 8 19.47 3.00 3.14
C PHE A 8 20.87 3.60 3.12
N GLU A 9 21.69 3.31 4.16
CA GLU A 9 23.09 3.73 4.20
C GLU A 9 23.90 3.17 3.03
N MET A 10 23.77 1.89 2.70
CA MET A 10 24.45 1.28 1.55
C MET A 10 24.09 2.01 0.25
N ARG A 11 22.83 2.36 0.04
CA ARG A 11 22.39 3.12 -1.15
C ARG A 11 23.00 4.52 -1.18
N LEU A 12 23.07 5.22 -0.05
CA LEU A 12 23.72 6.52 0.05
C LEU A 12 25.22 6.45 -0.24
N GLN A 13 25.86 5.32 0.06
CA GLN A 13 27.27 5.05 -0.26
C GLN A 13 27.49 4.59 -1.72
N GLY A 14 26.43 4.54 -2.52
CA GLY A 14 26.50 4.22 -3.94
C GLY A 14 26.32 2.75 -4.28
N ALA A 15 25.92 1.91 -3.33
CA ALA A 15 25.62 0.51 -3.60
C ALA A 15 24.46 0.38 -4.60
N SER A 16 24.66 -0.47 -5.59
CA SER A 16 23.62 -0.80 -6.57
C SER A 16 22.48 -1.61 -5.94
N TYR A 17 21.33 -1.64 -6.62
CA TYR A 17 20.21 -2.48 -6.20
C TYR A 17 20.62 -3.96 -6.05
N GLU A 18 21.46 -4.47 -6.96
CA GLU A 18 21.95 -5.84 -6.91
C GLU A 18 22.85 -6.10 -5.69
N GLU A 19 23.71 -5.15 -5.33
CA GLU A 19 24.57 -5.27 -4.13
C GLU A 19 23.76 -5.27 -2.85
N VAL A 20 22.75 -4.40 -2.75
CA VAL A 20 21.78 -4.41 -1.63
C VAL A 20 21.03 -5.74 -1.57
N ALA A 21 20.53 -6.23 -2.71
CA ALA A 21 19.80 -7.51 -2.76
C ALA A 21 20.69 -8.71 -2.38
N ARG A 22 21.95 -8.74 -2.85
CA ARG A 22 22.92 -9.79 -2.47
C ARG A 22 23.27 -9.76 -0.97
N ALA A 23 23.23 -8.60 -0.35
CA ALA A 23 23.40 -8.45 1.10
C ALA A 23 22.16 -8.87 1.91
N GLY A 24 21.14 -9.42 1.25
CA GLY A 24 19.88 -9.83 1.88
C GLY A 24 18.88 -8.69 2.09
N GLY A 25 19.08 -7.57 1.41
CA GLY A 25 18.21 -6.40 1.44
C GLY A 25 16.97 -6.52 0.55
N GLY A 26 16.25 -5.43 0.43
CA GLY A 26 14.99 -5.36 -0.30
C GLY A 26 13.79 -5.88 0.52
N ILE A 27 12.70 -6.19 -0.16
CA ILE A 27 11.49 -6.72 0.50
C ILE A 27 11.77 -8.01 1.28
N VAL A 28 12.73 -8.81 0.82
CA VAL A 28 13.13 -10.08 1.44
C VAL A 28 13.59 -9.88 2.88
N SER A 29 14.30 -8.81 3.18
CA SER A 29 14.73 -8.45 4.54
C SER A 29 13.52 -8.26 5.47
N THR A 30 12.52 -7.51 5.02
CA THR A 30 11.28 -7.30 5.79
C THR A 30 10.48 -8.60 5.94
N VAL A 31 10.36 -9.39 4.88
CA VAL A 31 9.66 -10.70 4.90
C VAL A 31 10.32 -11.63 5.91
N SER A 32 11.65 -11.76 5.87
CA SER A 32 12.40 -12.61 6.81
C SER A 32 12.19 -12.18 8.26
N ALA A 33 12.27 -10.88 8.53
CA ALA A 33 12.06 -10.33 9.88
C ALA A 33 10.61 -10.55 10.36
N THR A 34 9.62 -10.38 9.48
CA THR A 34 8.20 -10.56 9.80
C THR A 34 7.86 -12.03 10.08
N ARG A 35 8.41 -12.94 9.30
CA ARG A 35 8.24 -14.38 9.51
C ARG A 35 8.85 -14.86 10.84
N ALA A 36 10.04 -14.36 11.16
CA ALA A 36 10.77 -14.74 12.36
C ALA A 36 10.16 -14.19 13.67
N ALA A 37 9.47 -13.04 13.60
CA ALA A 37 8.86 -12.42 14.77
C ALA A 37 7.54 -13.11 15.14
N ASP A 38 7.27 -13.27 16.44
CA ASP A 38 5.97 -13.68 16.96
C ASP A 38 4.96 -12.50 16.91
N GLU A 39 3.70 -12.79 17.17
CA GLU A 39 2.63 -11.80 17.14
C GLU A 39 2.83 -10.68 18.16
N GLN A 40 3.33 -11.01 19.37
CA GLN A 40 3.54 -10.01 20.41
C GLN A 40 4.64 -9.03 20.02
N THR A 41 5.76 -9.52 19.49
CA THR A 41 6.86 -8.67 18.98
C THR A 41 6.39 -7.73 17.86
N LEU A 42 5.58 -8.24 16.93
CA LEU A 42 5.01 -7.42 15.85
C LEU A 42 4.04 -6.38 16.40
N LEU A 43 3.21 -6.76 17.37
CA LEU A 43 2.23 -5.88 18.00
C LEU A 43 2.92 -4.75 18.78
N ASP A 44 3.90 -5.07 19.62
CA ASP A 44 4.63 -4.06 20.40
C ASP A 44 5.28 -3.00 19.48
N ALA A 45 5.90 -3.47 18.40
CA ALA A 45 6.48 -2.57 17.40
C ALA A 45 5.42 -1.75 16.65
N ALA A 46 4.24 -2.30 16.40
CA ALA A 46 3.14 -1.60 15.73
C ALA A 46 2.50 -0.56 16.65
N LEU A 47 2.35 -0.84 17.94
CA LEU A 47 1.78 0.08 18.93
C LEU A 47 2.62 1.36 19.07
N ILE A 48 3.95 1.26 19.05
CA ILE A 48 4.83 2.44 19.07
C ILE A 48 4.57 3.35 17.86
N ARG A 49 4.36 2.75 16.68
CA ARG A 49 4.05 3.52 15.46
C ARG A 49 2.63 4.10 15.50
N ALA A 50 1.68 3.33 16.01
CA ALA A 50 0.31 3.81 16.20
C ALA A 50 0.26 5.02 17.13
N ASP A 51 1.00 4.97 18.25
CA ASP A 51 1.10 6.08 19.20
C ASP A 51 1.68 7.35 18.54
N ALA A 52 2.67 7.22 17.67
CA ALA A 52 3.23 8.34 16.92
C ALA A 52 2.21 8.96 15.95
N LEU A 53 1.42 8.13 15.24
CA LEU A 53 0.36 8.62 14.36
C LEU A 53 -0.77 9.30 15.14
N ILE A 54 -1.19 8.72 16.26
CA ILE A 54 -2.21 9.30 17.14
C ILE A 54 -1.76 10.67 17.67
N ALA A 55 -0.49 10.81 18.02
CA ALA A 55 0.06 12.08 18.48
C ALA A 55 -0.01 13.20 17.42
N GLU A 56 -0.07 12.85 16.13
CA GLU A 56 -0.29 13.79 15.02
C GLU A 56 -1.78 14.00 14.66
N GLY A 57 -2.70 13.38 15.41
CA GLY A 57 -4.13 13.54 15.21
C GLY A 57 -4.75 12.51 14.25
N VAL A 58 -4.06 11.42 13.91
CA VAL A 58 -4.61 10.35 13.09
C VAL A 58 -5.64 9.56 13.90
N GLY A 59 -6.88 9.55 13.44
CA GLY A 59 -7.98 8.79 14.05
C GLY A 59 -8.32 7.49 13.34
N THR A 60 -7.86 7.34 12.09
CA THR A 60 -8.06 6.12 11.29
C THR A 60 -6.78 5.79 10.54
N VAL A 61 -6.39 4.53 10.52
CA VAL A 61 -5.23 4.02 9.77
C VAL A 61 -5.60 2.76 8.99
N GLU A 62 -5.09 2.67 7.77
CA GLU A 62 -5.04 1.42 7.05
C GLU A 62 -3.76 0.68 7.37
N ILE A 63 -3.88 -0.61 7.71
CA ILE A 63 -2.73 -1.50 7.92
C ILE A 63 -2.84 -2.64 6.90
N LYS A 64 -1.83 -2.75 6.04
CA LYS A 64 -1.77 -3.76 4.99
C LYS A 64 -0.90 -4.95 5.44
N SER A 65 -1.27 -6.17 5.03
CA SER A 65 -0.38 -7.33 5.06
C SER A 65 0.65 -7.27 3.91
N GLY A 66 1.12 -8.37 3.37
CA GLY A 66 1.97 -8.40 2.18
C GLY A 66 3.46 -8.55 2.44
N TYR A 67 3.86 -8.78 3.67
CA TYR A 67 5.24 -9.09 4.05
C TYR A 67 5.39 -10.48 4.68
N GLY A 68 4.35 -11.31 4.58
CA GLY A 68 4.39 -12.73 4.93
C GLY A 68 4.79 -13.58 3.73
N LEU A 69 4.07 -13.40 2.64
CA LEU A 69 4.18 -14.17 1.41
C LEU A 69 4.01 -15.69 1.64
N ASP A 70 3.31 -16.04 2.70
CA ASP A 70 2.77 -17.35 3.02
C ASP A 70 1.48 -17.19 3.82
N ILE A 71 0.64 -18.22 3.83
CA ILE A 71 -0.71 -18.16 4.41
C ILE A 71 -0.68 -17.75 5.88
N GLU A 72 0.11 -18.43 6.69
CA GLU A 72 0.12 -18.22 8.14
C GLU A 72 0.64 -16.83 8.51
N THR A 73 1.71 -16.37 7.87
CA THR A 73 2.31 -15.06 8.17
C THR A 73 1.43 -13.91 7.71
N GLU A 74 0.74 -14.03 6.56
CA GLU A 74 -0.24 -13.02 6.12
C GLU A 74 -1.38 -12.89 7.15
N LEU A 75 -1.95 -14.01 7.62
CA LEU A 75 -2.98 -14.00 8.67
C LEU A 75 -2.43 -13.44 9.99
N LYS A 76 -1.20 -13.81 10.38
CA LYS A 76 -0.52 -13.26 11.56
C LYS A 76 -0.46 -11.73 11.49
N MET A 77 -0.06 -11.16 10.35
CA MET A 77 0.00 -9.71 10.17
C MET A 77 -1.38 -9.05 10.32
N LEU A 78 -2.42 -9.64 9.75
CA LEU A 78 -3.79 -9.11 9.86
C LEU A 78 -4.33 -9.22 11.30
N ARG A 79 -4.05 -10.31 12.02
CA ARG A 79 -4.40 -10.43 13.46
C ARG A 79 -3.72 -9.33 14.27
N VAL A 80 -2.44 -9.08 14.04
CA VAL A 80 -1.69 -7.99 14.70
C VAL A 80 -2.31 -6.63 14.35
N ALA A 81 -2.69 -6.40 13.10
CA ALA A 81 -3.34 -5.15 12.70
C ALA A 81 -4.68 -4.93 13.46
N ARG A 82 -5.52 -5.96 13.58
CA ARG A 82 -6.75 -5.89 14.40
C ARG A 82 -6.44 -5.62 15.87
N ALA A 83 -5.39 -6.26 16.42
CA ALA A 83 -4.98 -6.07 17.81
C ALA A 83 -4.52 -4.63 18.11
N VAL A 84 -3.94 -3.91 17.15
CA VAL A 84 -3.61 -2.47 17.30
C VAL A 84 -4.89 -1.68 17.57
N GLY A 85 -5.94 -1.85 16.78
CA GLY A 85 -7.22 -1.16 16.94
C GLY A 85 -7.94 -1.53 18.26
N ALA A 86 -7.71 -2.75 18.77
CA ALA A 86 -8.24 -3.16 20.07
C ALA A 86 -7.51 -2.52 21.27
N GLN A 87 -6.26 -2.10 21.09
CA GLN A 87 -5.41 -1.56 22.17
C GLN A 87 -5.18 -0.04 22.11
N ARG A 88 -5.61 0.61 21.05
CA ARG A 88 -5.48 2.07 20.88
C ARG A 88 -6.78 2.70 20.43
N PRO A 89 -7.03 3.97 20.77
CA PRO A 89 -8.19 4.73 20.28
C PRO A 89 -7.95 5.14 18.81
N LEU A 90 -7.80 4.12 17.95
CA LEU A 90 -7.48 4.24 16.54
C LEU A 90 -8.36 3.28 15.75
N ARG A 91 -9.11 3.78 14.79
CA ARG A 91 -9.82 2.92 13.86
C ARG A 91 -8.82 2.27 12.91
N VAL A 92 -8.79 0.96 12.87
CA VAL A 92 -7.92 0.21 11.95
C VAL A 92 -8.79 -0.39 10.84
N VAL A 93 -8.42 -0.11 9.59
CA VAL A 93 -8.92 -0.78 8.39
C VAL A 93 -7.81 -1.72 7.92
N THR A 94 -8.12 -3.00 7.73
CA THR A 94 -7.13 -3.99 7.32
C THR A 94 -7.24 -4.30 5.84
N SER A 95 -6.13 -4.25 5.11
CA SER A 95 -6.07 -4.63 3.71
C SER A 95 -5.17 -5.84 3.51
N PHE A 96 -5.72 -6.88 2.87
CA PHE A 96 -4.95 -8.03 2.45
C PHE A 96 -4.14 -7.67 1.21
N LEU A 97 -2.81 -7.68 1.32
CA LEU A 97 -1.87 -7.37 0.23
C LEU A 97 -1.00 -8.62 -0.08
N GLY A 98 -1.59 -9.81 -0.15
CA GLY A 98 -0.84 -11.03 -0.45
C GLY A 98 -0.16 -10.99 -1.83
N ALA A 99 -0.77 -10.33 -2.82
CA ALA A 99 -0.18 -10.10 -4.14
C ALA A 99 0.80 -8.89 -4.14
N HIS A 100 1.81 -8.91 -3.26
CA HIS A 100 2.79 -7.82 -3.12
C HIS A 100 4.12 -8.13 -3.81
N ALA A 101 4.61 -9.34 -3.70
CA ALA A 101 5.84 -9.78 -4.36
C ALA A 101 5.80 -11.29 -4.61
N VAL A 102 6.58 -11.73 -5.60
CA VAL A 102 6.71 -13.17 -5.89
C VAL A 102 7.86 -13.75 -5.06
N PRO A 103 7.60 -14.74 -4.18
CA PRO A 103 8.66 -15.37 -3.40
C PRO A 103 9.67 -16.10 -4.29
N LYS A 104 10.94 -16.11 -3.86
CA LYS A 104 11.99 -16.83 -4.57
C LYS A 104 11.62 -18.31 -4.78
N GLY A 105 11.76 -18.79 -6.00
CA GLY A 105 11.50 -20.19 -6.37
C GLY A 105 10.06 -20.50 -6.77
N LYS A 106 9.18 -19.50 -6.81
CA LYS A 106 7.82 -19.63 -7.39
C LYS A 106 7.67 -18.76 -8.62
N THR A 107 6.78 -19.16 -9.53
CA THR A 107 6.24 -18.25 -10.56
C THR A 107 5.10 -17.42 -9.95
N ALA A 108 4.79 -16.27 -10.54
CA ALA A 108 3.69 -15.43 -10.10
C ALA A 108 2.35 -16.18 -10.11
N ASP A 109 2.08 -16.94 -11.18
CA ASP A 109 0.85 -17.72 -11.30
C ASP A 109 0.73 -18.81 -10.22
N ALA A 110 1.79 -19.60 -10.01
CA ALA A 110 1.78 -20.60 -8.96
C ALA A 110 1.63 -20.00 -7.56
N TYR A 111 2.23 -18.83 -7.33
CA TYR A 111 2.08 -18.13 -6.04
C TYR A 111 0.65 -17.64 -5.82
N ILE A 112 0.01 -17.09 -6.85
CA ILE A 112 -1.38 -16.64 -6.75
C ILE A 112 -2.30 -17.80 -6.42
N ASP A 113 -2.17 -18.93 -7.14
CA ASP A 113 -3.05 -20.07 -6.98
C ASP A 113 -2.82 -20.85 -5.68
N GLU A 114 -1.56 -21.04 -5.30
CA GLU A 114 -1.20 -21.90 -4.18
C GLU A 114 -1.13 -21.17 -2.84
N VAL A 115 -0.94 -19.85 -2.85
CA VAL A 115 -0.70 -19.07 -1.61
C VAL A 115 -1.61 -17.87 -1.51
N CYS A 116 -1.62 -16.97 -2.50
CA CYS A 116 -2.28 -15.67 -2.36
C CYS A 116 -3.81 -15.84 -2.22
N ILE A 117 -4.45 -16.56 -3.14
CA ILE A 117 -5.90 -16.78 -3.09
C ILE A 117 -6.30 -17.61 -1.86
N PRO A 118 -5.64 -18.74 -1.52
CA PRO A 118 -5.94 -19.45 -0.28
C PRO A 118 -5.74 -18.61 1.00
N ALA A 119 -4.72 -17.74 1.04
CA ALA A 119 -4.52 -16.84 2.18
C ALA A 119 -5.63 -15.78 2.29
N LEU A 120 -6.11 -15.24 1.16
CA LEU A 120 -7.24 -14.32 1.13
C LEU A 120 -8.52 -14.99 1.65
N GLU A 121 -8.80 -16.21 1.21
CA GLU A 121 -9.97 -16.99 1.66
C GLU A 121 -9.92 -17.23 3.16
N ALA A 122 -8.78 -17.69 3.68
CA ALA A 122 -8.58 -17.91 5.10
C ALA A 122 -8.68 -16.62 5.92
N ALA A 123 -8.17 -15.50 5.40
CA ALA A 123 -8.29 -14.18 6.05
C ALA A 123 -9.73 -13.68 6.08
N HIS A 124 -10.50 -13.93 5.02
CA HIS A 124 -11.91 -13.60 4.95
C HIS A 124 -12.73 -14.45 5.93
N GLU A 125 -12.52 -15.78 5.95
CA GLU A 125 -13.19 -16.69 6.88
C GLU A 125 -12.92 -16.34 8.35
N ALA A 126 -11.71 -15.85 8.64
CA ALA A 126 -11.33 -15.38 9.98
C ALA A 126 -11.77 -13.93 10.29
N GLU A 127 -12.52 -13.27 9.40
CA GLU A 127 -13.00 -11.87 9.55
C GLU A 127 -11.85 -10.86 9.75
N LEU A 128 -10.69 -11.12 9.16
CA LEU A 128 -9.49 -10.32 9.33
C LEU A 128 -9.27 -9.25 8.24
N VAL A 129 -10.10 -9.22 7.18
CA VAL A 129 -9.87 -8.38 6.01
C VAL A 129 -11.06 -7.47 5.72
N ASP A 130 -10.79 -6.18 5.49
CA ASP A 130 -11.80 -5.19 5.08
C ASP A 130 -11.71 -4.85 3.59
N ALA A 131 -10.50 -4.94 3.00
CA ALA A 131 -10.25 -4.70 1.58
C ALA A 131 -9.09 -5.58 1.07
N VAL A 132 -9.05 -5.77 -0.25
CA VAL A 132 -7.97 -6.52 -0.93
C VAL A 132 -7.16 -5.57 -1.77
N ASP A 133 -5.85 -5.76 -1.76
CA ASP A 133 -4.89 -4.94 -2.49
C ASP A 133 -3.89 -5.81 -3.26
N GLY A 134 -3.22 -5.24 -4.23
CA GLY A 134 -2.19 -5.89 -5.02
C GLY A 134 -1.14 -4.90 -5.49
N PHE A 135 -0.05 -5.40 -6.05
CA PHE A 135 1.00 -4.59 -6.65
C PHE A 135 1.16 -4.96 -8.13
N CYS A 136 0.63 -4.09 -9.00
CA CYS A 136 0.67 -4.26 -10.44
C CYS A 136 1.89 -3.52 -11.01
N GLU A 137 3.00 -4.23 -11.15
CA GLU A 137 4.28 -3.70 -11.65
C GLU A 137 5.15 -4.80 -12.25
N GLY A 138 6.05 -4.43 -13.14
CA GLY A 138 6.95 -5.37 -13.83
C GLY A 138 7.86 -6.18 -12.90
N ILE A 139 8.05 -5.75 -11.67
CA ILE A 139 8.81 -6.46 -10.64
C ILE A 139 7.95 -7.35 -9.74
N ALA A 140 6.63 -7.37 -9.92
CA ALA A 140 5.69 -8.10 -9.09
C ALA A 140 4.67 -8.88 -9.93
N PHE A 141 3.49 -8.33 -10.17
CA PHE A 141 2.40 -8.99 -10.87
C PHE A 141 1.91 -8.15 -12.05
N ASP A 142 1.47 -8.80 -13.11
CA ASP A 142 0.79 -8.13 -14.22
C ASP A 142 -0.71 -7.95 -13.95
N ALA A 143 -1.37 -7.17 -14.83
CA ALA A 143 -2.79 -6.88 -14.70
C ALA A 143 -3.68 -8.14 -14.77
N THR A 144 -3.30 -9.15 -15.55
CA THR A 144 -4.06 -10.42 -15.66
C THR A 144 -3.99 -11.22 -14.37
N GLN A 145 -2.82 -11.22 -13.73
CA GLN A 145 -2.58 -11.90 -12.46
C GLN A 145 -3.33 -11.23 -11.32
N ILE A 146 -3.30 -9.90 -11.26
CA ILE A 146 -4.07 -9.12 -10.27
C ILE A 146 -5.57 -9.30 -10.47
N ALA A 147 -6.06 -9.33 -11.72
CA ALA A 147 -7.47 -9.55 -12.01
C ALA A 147 -8.01 -10.82 -11.35
N ARG A 148 -7.25 -11.92 -11.32
CA ARG A 148 -7.65 -13.17 -10.67
C ARG A 148 -7.85 -13.01 -9.15
N VAL A 149 -7.00 -12.23 -8.51
CA VAL A 149 -7.12 -11.90 -7.08
C VAL A 149 -8.36 -11.03 -6.85
N PHE A 150 -8.60 -10.05 -7.71
CA PHE A 150 -9.76 -9.15 -7.64
C PHE A 150 -11.09 -9.86 -7.92
N ASP A 151 -11.12 -10.78 -8.88
CA ASP A 151 -12.28 -11.63 -9.15
C ASP A 151 -12.62 -12.47 -7.90
N ARG A 152 -11.59 -12.99 -7.21
CA ARG A 152 -11.81 -13.70 -5.94
C ARG A 152 -12.30 -12.77 -4.84
N ALA A 153 -11.75 -11.58 -4.72
CA ALA A 153 -12.22 -10.57 -3.77
C ALA A 153 -13.70 -10.21 -4.00
N ALA A 154 -14.08 -10.00 -5.27
CA ALA A 154 -15.46 -9.73 -5.67
C ALA A 154 -16.40 -10.89 -5.29
N ALA A 155 -16.00 -12.15 -5.50
CA ALA A 155 -16.76 -13.33 -5.10
C ALA A 155 -16.94 -13.43 -3.58
N LEU A 156 -16.04 -12.85 -2.79
CA LEU A 156 -16.11 -12.76 -1.33
C LEU A 156 -16.84 -11.49 -0.84
N GLY A 157 -17.25 -10.60 -1.75
CA GLY A 157 -17.90 -9.34 -1.40
C GLY A 157 -16.95 -8.29 -0.82
N LEU A 158 -15.63 -8.43 -1.05
CA LEU A 158 -14.61 -7.53 -0.55
C LEU A 158 -14.28 -6.44 -1.57
N PRO A 159 -14.19 -5.16 -1.16
CA PRO A 159 -13.71 -4.10 -2.02
C PRO A 159 -12.21 -4.25 -2.31
N VAL A 160 -11.77 -3.67 -3.43
CA VAL A 160 -10.39 -3.77 -3.88
C VAL A 160 -9.72 -2.39 -3.93
N LYS A 161 -8.38 -2.40 -3.90
CA LYS A 161 -7.46 -1.28 -4.06
C LYS A 161 -6.27 -1.77 -4.89
N LEU A 162 -5.42 -0.88 -5.39
CA LEU A 162 -4.26 -1.32 -6.16
C LEU A 162 -3.08 -0.36 -6.03
N HIS A 163 -1.90 -0.87 -5.72
CA HIS A 163 -0.64 -0.18 -6.00
C HIS A 163 -0.39 -0.30 -7.50
N ALA A 164 -0.42 0.81 -8.22
CA ALA A 164 -0.38 0.82 -9.68
C ALA A 164 0.39 2.03 -10.21
N GLU A 165 1.01 1.85 -11.37
CA GLU A 165 1.71 2.91 -12.09
C GLU A 165 2.74 3.66 -11.22
N GLN A 166 3.43 2.94 -10.34
CA GLN A 166 4.50 3.50 -9.51
C GLN A 166 5.81 3.64 -10.30
N LEU A 167 6.20 2.59 -11.03
CA LEU A 167 7.49 2.52 -11.74
C LEU A 167 7.32 2.56 -13.25
N SER A 168 6.14 2.18 -13.74
CA SER A 168 5.77 2.13 -15.15
C SER A 168 4.25 2.14 -15.31
N ASN A 169 3.76 2.38 -16.53
CA ASN A 169 2.32 2.20 -16.79
C ASN A 169 2.09 0.78 -17.33
N MET A 170 1.45 -0.06 -16.53
CA MET A 170 1.09 -1.44 -16.87
C MET A 170 -0.43 -1.66 -17.00
N GLY A 171 -1.21 -0.60 -17.00
CA GLY A 171 -2.66 -0.67 -17.06
C GLY A 171 -3.33 -1.07 -15.75
N GLY A 172 -2.60 -1.03 -14.63
CA GLY A 172 -3.11 -1.35 -13.30
C GLY A 172 -4.21 -0.38 -12.86
N THR A 173 -4.05 0.91 -13.10
CA THR A 173 -5.09 1.91 -12.77
C THR A 173 -6.39 1.67 -13.56
N ALA A 174 -6.29 1.31 -14.84
CA ALA A 174 -7.45 0.96 -15.65
C ALA A 174 -8.11 -0.33 -15.15
N LEU A 175 -7.32 -1.33 -14.76
CA LEU A 175 -7.81 -2.56 -14.12
C LEU A 175 -8.54 -2.23 -12.81
N ALA A 176 -7.94 -1.46 -11.92
CA ALA A 176 -8.54 -1.05 -10.65
C ALA A 176 -9.90 -0.36 -10.88
N ALA A 177 -9.95 0.59 -11.83
CA ALA A 177 -11.18 1.27 -12.21
C ALA A 177 -12.25 0.30 -12.72
N SER A 178 -11.88 -0.70 -13.54
CA SER A 178 -12.82 -1.67 -14.10
C SER A 178 -13.45 -2.59 -13.02
N HIS A 179 -12.76 -2.79 -11.90
CA HIS A 179 -13.26 -3.53 -10.74
C HIS A 179 -13.92 -2.62 -9.67
N GLY A 180 -14.15 -1.33 -9.97
CA GLY A 180 -14.73 -0.39 -9.02
C GLY A 180 -13.90 -0.21 -7.75
N ALA A 181 -12.57 -0.25 -7.88
CA ALA A 181 -11.66 -0.15 -6.76
C ALA A 181 -11.90 1.12 -5.93
N LEU A 182 -11.70 1.05 -4.62
CA LEU A 182 -11.74 2.20 -3.72
C LEU A 182 -10.66 3.22 -4.09
N SER A 183 -9.46 2.74 -4.41
CA SER A 183 -8.34 3.59 -4.81
C SER A 183 -7.36 2.90 -5.75
N ALA A 184 -6.56 3.73 -6.45
CA ALA A 184 -5.28 3.37 -7.02
C ALA A 184 -4.20 4.19 -6.31
N ASP A 185 -3.19 3.51 -5.81
CA ASP A 185 -2.16 4.07 -4.94
C ASP A 185 -0.85 4.21 -5.73
N HIS A 186 -0.03 5.23 -5.46
CA HIS A 186 1.15 5.73 -6.20
C HIS A 186 0.79 6.58 -7.41
N VAL A 187 0.46 5.98 -8.54
CA VAL A 187 -0.06 6.58 -9.78
C VAL A 187 0.88 7.60 -10.46
N GLU A 188 2.20 7.51 -10.22
CA GLU A 188 3.20 8.41 -10.80
C GLU A 188 3.20 8.36 -12.34
N PHE A 189 3.01 7.17 -12.91
CA PHE A 189 2.98 6.94 -14.37
C PHE A 189 1.55 6.85 -14.94
N ALA A 190 0.53 7.23 -14.16
CA ALA A 190 -0.83 7.29 -14.67
C ALA A 190 -1.00 8.37 -15.75
N THR A 191 -1.95 8.15 -16.66
CA THR A 191 -2.24 9.03 -17.78
C THR A 191 -3.56 9.80 -17.58
N GLU A 192 -3.88 10.70 -18.50
CA GLU A 192 -5.20 11.33 -18.52
C GLU A 192 -6.34 10.32 -18.74
N ALA A 193 -6.09 9.23 -19.46
CA ALA A 193 -7.06 8.17 -19.65
C ALA A 193 -7.34 7.45 -18.33
N ASP A 194 -6.29 7.19 -17.54
CA ASP A 194 -6.41 6.60 -16.20
C ASP A 194 -7.16 7.53 -15.25
N ALA A 195 -6.91 8.84 -15.31
CA ALA A 195 -7.66 9.81 -14.52
C ALA A 195 -9.17 9.79 -14.87
N ARG A 196 -9.52 9.70 -16.16
CA ARG A 196 -10.92 9.55 -16.57
C ARG A 196 -11.54 8.23 -16.10
N ALA A 197 -10.79 7.13 -16.15
CA ALA A 197 -11.24 5.82 -15.68
C ALA A 197 -11.51 5.83 -14.17
N LEU A 198 -10.58 6.36 -13.35
CA LEU A 198 -10.77 6.53 -11.90
C LEU A 198 -12.00 7.38 -11.59
N LYS A 199 -12.19 8.49 -12.32
CA LYS A 199 -13.38 9.34 -12.14
C LYS A 199 -14.67 8.60 -12.44
N ALA A 200 -14.71 7.86 -13.52
CA ALA A 200 -15.90 7.09 -13.93
C ALA A 200 -16.25 5.99 -12.91
N ALA A 201 -15.23 5.33 -12.35
CA ALA A 201 -15.38 4.32 -11.31
C ALA A 201 -15.71 4.91 -9.92
N GLY A 202 -15.51 6.21 -9.72
CA GLY A 202 -15.64 6.84 -8.42
C GLY A 202 -14.49 6.55 -7.47
N SER A 203 -13.38 6.08 -7.99
CA SER A 203 -12.15 5.74 -7.24
C SER A 203 -11.36 6.97 -6.83
N VAL A 204 -10.49 6.81 -5.84
CA VAL A 204 -9.58 7.84 -5.32
C VAL A 204 -8.16 7.58 -5.83
N ALA A 205 -7.42 8.62 -6.21
CA ALA A 205 -5.97 8.53 -6.43
C ALA A 205 -5.25 8.78 -5.10
N VAL A 206 -4.46 7.83 -4.60
CA VAL A 206 -3.70 7.98 -3.35
C VAL A 206 -2.27 8.35 -3.68
N LEU A 207 -1.85 9.52 -3.24
CA LEU A 207 -0.52 10.07 -3.47
C LEU A 207 0.38 9.78 -2.27
N LEU A 208 1.59 9.29 -2.56
CA LEU A 208 2.54 8.79 -1.56
C LEU A 208 3.88 9.55 -1.61
N PRO A 209 3.88 10.83 -1.20
CA PRO A 209 5.04 11.71 -1.37
C PRO A 209 6.27 11.25 -0.60
N GLY A 210 6.10 10.49 0.50
CA GLY A 210 7.21 9.93 1.26
C GLY A 210 7.98 8.86 0.49
N ALA A 211 7.28 8.00 -0.25
CA ALA A 211 7.90 7.01 -1.13
C ALA A 211 8.63 7.67 -2.29
N PHE A 212 7.97 8.59 -2.98
CA PHE A 212 8.56 9.40 -4.05
C PHE A 212 9.88 10.05 -3.62
N TYR A 213 9.89 10.70 -2.46
CA TYR A 213 11.08 11.35 -1.91
C TYR A 213 12.19 10.36 -1.56
N THR A 214 11.86 9.30 -0.84
CA THR A 214 12.86 8.34 -0.33
C THR A 214 13.50 7.51 -1.44
N LEU A 215 12.73 7.21 -2.49
CA LEU A 215 13.20 6.47 -3.65
C LEU A 215 13.91 7.35 -4.69
N HIS A 216 13.94 8.67 -4.48
CA HIS A 216 14.47 9.65 -5.44
C HIS A 216 13.77 9.58 -6.81
N GLU A 217 12.45 9.34 -6.79
CA GLU A 217 11.66 9.28 -8.01
C GLU A 217 11.65 10.64 -8.72
N THR A 218 11.53 10.61 -10.03
CA THR A 218 11.51 11.84 -10.86
C THR A 218 10.17 12.05 -11.55
N GLN A 219 9.46 10.97 -11.87
CA GLN A 219 8.13 11.02 -12.46
C GLN A 219 7.10 11.31 -11.37
N LYS A 220 6.41 12.44 -11.49
CA LYS A 220 5.38 12.86 -10.51
C LYS A 220 4.00 12.37 -10.92
N PRO A 221 3.11 12.10 -9.95
CA PRO A 221 1.71 11.83 -10.24
C PRO A 221 1.09 12.97 -11.07
N PRO A 222 0.21 12.67 -12.04
CA PRO A 222 -0.40 13.68 -12.91
C PRO A 222 -1.53 14.45 -12.20
N VAL A 223 -1.20 15.17 -11.14
CA VAL A 223 -2.15 15.93 -10.29
C VAL A 223 -3.02 16.87 -11.11
N THR A 224 -2.46 17.49 -12.17
CA THR A 224 -3.24 18.37 -13.05
C THR A 224 -4.33 17.60 -13.80
N ALA A 225 -4.04 16.38 -14.26
CA ALA A 225 -5.02 15.53 -14.93
C ALA A 225 -6.10 15.04 -13.95
N PHE A 226 -5.71 14.63 -12.74
CA PHE A 226 -6.67 14.25 -11.69
C PHE A 226 -7.59 15.40 -11.31
N ARG A 227 -7.02 16.61 -11.14
CA ARG A 227 -7.80 17.82 -10.85
C ARG A 227 -8.77 18.15 -11.99
N ALA A 228 -8.32 18.13 -13.24
CA ALA A 228 -9.14 18.39 -14.40
C ALA A 228 -10.28 17.36 -14.59
N ALA A 229 -10.02 16.09 -14.29
CA ALA A 229 -11.04 15.04 -14.33
C ALA A 229 -11.96 15.06 -13.09
N GLY A 230 -11.60 15.78 -12.02
CA GLY A 230 -12.35 15.79 -10.76
C GLY A 230 -12.20 14.47 -9.98
N VAL A 231 -11.05 13.83 -10.06
CA VAL A 231 -10.69 12.64 -9.25
C VAL A 231 -10.33 13.13 -7.84
N PRO A 232 -10.93 12.58 -6.77
CA PRO A 232 -10.47 12.86 -5.42
C PRO A 232 -9.05 12.35 -5.22
N MET A 233 -8.20 13.17 -4.62
CA MET A 233 -6.81 12.81 -4.32
C MET A 233 -6.64 12.66 -2.82
N ALA A 234 -6.22 11.48 -2.35
CA ALA A 234 -5.82 11.28 -0.97
C ALA A 234 -4.30 11.38 -0.83
N VAL A 235 -3.83 11.65 0.38
CA VAL A 235 -2.42 11.69 0.74
C VAL A 235 -2.20 10.75 1.92
N ALA A 236 -1.22 9.88 1.83
CA ALA A 236 -0.88 8.94 2.88
C ALA A 236 0.64 8.85 3.11
N THR A 237 1.02 8.27 4.22
CA THR A 237 2.44 8.13 4.60
C THR A 237 3.12 6.98 3.87
N ASP A 238 2.38 5.94 3.50
CA ASP A 238 2.97 4.68 3.04
C ASP A 238 4.06 4.15 3.99
N TRP A 239 3.84 4.30 5.30
CA TRP A 239 4.88 4.05 6.30
C TRP A 239 5.37 2.61 6.29
N ASN A 240 6.48 2.41 5.65
CA ASN A 240 7.18 1.13 5.58
C ASN A 240 8.69 1.35 5.65
N PRO A 241 9.47 0.34 6.09
CA PRO A 241 10.91 0.53 6.30
C PRO A 241 11.73 0.64 5.02
N GLY A 242 11.15 0.30 3.86
CA GLY A 242 11.87 0.23 2.58
C GLY A 242 11.80 1.47 1.73
N SER A 243 10.59 1.86 1.38
CA SER A 243 10.32 2.95 0.43
C SER A 243 9.85 4.24 1.11
N SER A 244 9.28 4.16 2.33
CA SER A 244 8.77 5.35 3.03
C SER A 244 8.94 5.22 4.55
N PRO A 245 10.17 5.35 5.09
CA PRO A 245 10.40 5.26 6.53
C PRO A 245 9.95 6.53 7.27
N MET A 246 8.79 7.07 6.91
CA MET A 246 8.24 8.33 7.38
C MET A 246 6.86 8.12 8.00
N GLY A 247 6.74 8.36 9.31
CA GLY A 247 5.52 8.19 10.09
C GLY A 247 4.76 9.49 10.39
N SER A 248 4.98 10.56 9.63
CA SER A 248 4.31 11.85 9.84
C SER A 248 3.32 12.14 8.72
N LEU A 249 2.03 12.18 9.04
CA LEU A 249 0.99 12.56 8.11
C LEU A 249 1.04 14.06 7.79
N LEU A 250 1.40 14.89 8.77
CA LEU A 250 1.56 16.33 8.58
C LEU A 250 2.71 16.64 7.61
N LEU A 251 3.82 15.90 7.71
CA LEU A 251 4.91 16.02 6.75
C LEU A 251 4.48 15.54 5.36
N ALA A 252 3.74 14.44 5.26
CA ALA A 252 3.20 13.96 3.98
C ALA A 252 2.31 15.01 3.30
N MET A 253 1.45 15.72 4.05
CA MET A 253 0.66 16.85 3.53
C MET A 253 1.56 17.95 2.96
N ASN A 254 2.59 18.36 3.70
CA ASN A 254 3.53 19.38 3.25
C ASN A 254 4.27 18.92 1.97
N MET A 255 4.74 17.69 1.95
CA MET A 255 5.40 17.10 0.78
C MET A 255 4.45 16.99 -0.42
N GLY A 256 3.19 16.65 -0.23
CA GLY A 256 2.16 16.67 -1.28
C GLY A 256 2.01 18.05 -1.92
N CYS A 257 2.05 19.11 -1.12
CA CYS A 257 2.04 20.47 -1.62
C CYS A 257 3.35 20.82 -2.35
N THR A 258 4.50 20.56 -1.74
CA THR A 258 5.80 21.03 -2.26
C THR A 258 6.33 20.20 -3.44
N LEU A 259 6.09 18.90 -3.43
CA LEU A 259 6.57 17.99 -4.48
C LEU A 259 5.58 17.83 -5.62
N PHE A 260 4.28 17.71 -5.30
CA PHE A 260 3.24 17.38 -6.29
C PHE A 260 2.35 18.58 -6.69
N GLY A 261 2.47 19.71 -5.99
CA GLY A 261 1.72 20.92 -6.31
C GLY A 261 0.24 20.85 -5.88
N LEU A 262 -0.06 20.13 -4.82
CA LEU A 262 -1.36 20.22 -4.17
C LEU A 262 -1.51 21.59 -3.49
N THR A 263 -2.72 22.12 -3.50
CA THR A 263 -3.04 23.24 -2.61
C THR A 263 -3.16 22.74 -1.15
N PRO A 264 -2.97 23.60 -0.13
CA PRO A 264 -3.19 23.20 1.26
C PRO A 264 -4.60 22.66 1.52
N ALA A 265 -5.62 23.16 0.82
CA ALA A 265 -7.00 22.67 0.92
C ALA A 265 -7.14 21.25 0.33
N GLU A 266 -6.49 20.98 -0.81
CA GLU A 266 -6.47 19.63 -1.41
C GLU A 266 -5.71 18.65 -0.50
N ALA A 267 -4.57 19.04 0.08
CA ALA A 267 -3.81 18.21 1.00
C ALA A 267 -4.62 17.90 2.28
N LEU A 268 -5.32 18.88 2.83
CA LEU A 268 -6.21 18.68 3.98
C LEU A 268 -7.38 17.72 3.62
N ALA A 269 -8.06 17.95 2.50
CA ALA A 269 -9.09 17.04 2.04
C ALA A 269 -8.52 15.64 1.76
N GLY A 270 -7.30 15.59 1.25
CA GLY A 270 -6.55 14.35 0.95
C GLY A 270 -6.24 13.49 2.17
N THR A 271 -6.09 14.09 3.34
CA THR A 271 -5.84 13.38 4.61
C THR A 271 -7.10 13.21 5.47
N THR A 272 -8.25 13.70 4.99
CA THR A 272 -9.53 13.64 5.71
C THR A 272 -10.61 12.96 4.85
N CYS A 273 -11.50 13.72 4.22
CA CYS A 273 -12.64 13.16 3.49
C CYS A 273 -12.25 12.29 2.28
N HIS A 274 -11.19 12.65 1.54
CA HIS A 274 -10.74 11.80 0.43
C HIS A 274 -10.05 10.52 0.93
N ALA A 275 -9.27 10.60 2.02
CA ALA A 275 -8.70 9.43 2.66
C ALA A 275 -9.80 8.49 3.19
N ALA A 276 -10.83 9.03 3.86
CA ALA A 276 -11.98 8.24 4.31
C ALA A 276 -12.64 7.51 3.14
N ARG A 277 -12.85 8.21 2.02
CA ARG A 277 -13.40 7.61 0.80
C ARG A 277 -12.51 6.51 0.22
N ALA A 278 -11.18 6.69 0.21
CA ALA A 278 -10.21 5.69 -0.23
C ALA A 278 -10.21 4.42 0.66
N LEU A 279 -10.75 4.53 1.85
CA LEU A 279 -10.94 3.42 2.79
C LEU A 279 -12.36 2.84 2.77
N GLY A 280 -13.24 3.30 1.88
CA GLY A 280 -14.64 2.87 1.82
C GLY A 280 -15.48 3.31 3.02
N LEU A 281 -15.00 4.28 3.80
CA LEU A 281 -15.74 4.81 4.94
C LEU A 281 -16.82 5.78 4.44
N LYS A 282 -18.00 5.65 5.01
CA LYS A 282 -19.09 6.62 4.82
C LYS A 282 -18.88 7.76 5.81
N ASP A 283 -19.23 8.97 5.38
CA ASP A 283 -19.17 10.19 6.21
C ASP A 283 -19.92 10.03 7.54
#